data_41eceef67d618a36f1bf91a61ebe43f4
#
_entry.id   41eceef67d618a36f1bf91a61ebe43f4
#
_cell.length_a   1.000
_cell.length_b   1.000
_cell.length_c   1.000
_cell.angle_alpha   90.00
_cell.angle_beta   90.00
_cell.angle_gamma   90.00
#
_symmetry.space_group_name_H-M   'P 1'
#
loop_
_entity.id
_entity.type
_entity.pdbx_description
1 polymer ?
#
loop_
_entity_poly.entity_id
_entity_poly.type
_entity_poly.pdbx_seq_one_letter_code
_entity_poly.pdbx_strand_id
1 'polypeptide(L)'
;MAQTVTEVLTAATDSVTLITDINSNGSSSDRVSPGSTQAEINDTVQRNVEHISTILLYAPVDSDDDTPDVAGSSASKTSYTAAVTMGNAYVAANS
;
A
#
# COMPACT_ATOMS: atom_id res chain seq x y z
N MET A 1 1.07 -21.58 -0.74
CA MET A 1 0.52 -21.41 -2.02
C MET A 1 0.77 -20.04 -2.55
N ALA A 2 1.27 -19.95 -3.72
CA ALA A 2 1.63 -18.64 -4.28
C ALA A 2 0.36 -17.90 -4.71
N GLN A 3 0.36 -16.61 -4.51
CA GLN A 3 -0.74 -15.78 -4.98
C GLN A 3 -0.59 -15.53 -6.47
N THR A 4 -1.71 -15.35 -7.12
CA THR A 4 -1.68 -14.96 -8.54
C THR A 4 -1.32 -13.48 -8.65
N VAL A 5 -0.91 -13.05 -9.83
CA VAL A 5 -0.64 -11.64 -10.07
C VAL A 5 -1.88 -10.80 -9.75
N THR A 6 -3.05 -11.28 -10.15
CA THR A 6 -4.30 -10.56 -9.88
C THR A 6 -4.51 -10.37 -8.37
N GLU A 7 -4.27 -11.40 -7.59
CA GLU A 7 -4.43 -11.29 -6.13
C GLU A 7 -3.44 -10.30 -5.53
N VAL A 8 -2.19 -10.33 -5.98
CA VAL A 8 -1.17 -9.42 -5.48
C VAL A 8 -1.51 -7.98 -5.86
N LEU A 9 -1.93 -7.76 -7.10
CA LEU A 9 -2.30 -6.42 -7.56
C LEU A 9 -3.53 -5.89 -6.84
N THR A 10 -4.49 -6.75 -6.55
CA THR A 10 -5.68 -6.36 -5.83
C THR A 10 -5.31 -5.91 -4.41
N ALA A 11 -4.46 -6.68 -3.74
CA ALA A 11 -4.02 -6.32 -2.39
C ALA A 11 -3.20 -5.02 -2.40
N ALA A 12 -2.33 -4.86 -3.39
CA ALA A 12 -1.53 -3.64 -3.50
C ALA A 12 -2.41 -2.42 -3.77
N THR A 13 -3.40 -2.56 -4.63
CA THR A 13 -4.32 -1.48 -4.93
C THR A 13 -5.13 -1.10 -3.71
N ASP A 14 -5.54 -2.08 -2.91
CA ASP A 14 -6.27 -1.80 -1.68
C ASP A 14 -5.39 -1.03 -0.69
N SER A 15 -4.11 -1.39 -0.59
CA SER A 15 -3.17 -0.65 0.27
C SER A 15 -2.98 0.79 -0.21
N VAL A 16 -2.90 1.01 -1.52
CA VAL A 16 -2.80 2.35 -2.08
C VAL A 16 -4.05 3.16 -1.72
N THR A 17 -5.22 2.55 -1.86
CA THR A 17 -6.49 3.21 -1.55
C THR A 17 -6.57 3.55 -0.07
N LEU A 18 -6.14 2.64 0.79
CA LEU A 18 -6.15 2.87 2.23
C LEU A 18 -5.25 4.05 2.62
N ILE A 19 -4.03 4.08 2.11
CA ILE A 19 -3.09 5.16 2.40
C ILE A 19 -3.65 6.48 1.90
N THR A 20 -4.18 6.50 0.68
CA THR A 20 -4.73 7.71 0.09
C THR A 20 -5.91 8.23 0.91
N ASP A 21 -6.79 7.34 1.33
CA ASP A 21 -7.96 7.73 2.07
C ASP A 21 -7.60 8.28 3.44
N ILE A 22 -6.69 7.63 4.15
CA ILE A 22 -6.24 8.11 5.45
C ILE A 22 -5.50 9.44 5.29
N ASN A 23 -4.68 9.57 4.26
CA ASN A 23 -3.97 10.83 4.03
C ASN A 23 -4.93 12.00 3.80
N SER A 24 -6.07 11.74 3.16
CA SER A 24 -7.04 12.77 2.88
C SER A 24 -7.97 13.05 4.05
N ASN A 25 -8.34 12.04 4.82
CA ASN A 25 -9.39 12.13 5.82
C ASN A 25 -8.92 11.89 7.26
N GLY A 26 -7.72 11.38 7.44
CA GLY A 26 -7.21 11.11 8.79
C GLY A 26 -8.12 10.19 9.57
N SER A 27 -8.44 10.57 10.79
CA SER A 27 -9.28 9.76 11.65
C SER A 27 -10.73 9.66 11.17
N SER A 28 -11.10 10.46 10.18
CA SER A 28 -12.44 10.39 9.59
C SER A 28 -12.51 9.38 8.44
N SER A 29 -11.40 8.77 8.09
CA SER A 29 -11.37 7.79 7.02
C SER A 29 -12.23 6.58 7.38
N ASP A 30 -12.90 6.03 6.38
CA ASP A 30 -13.65 4.79 6.54
C ASP A 30 -12.74 3.62 6.86
N ARG A 31 -11.44 3.76 6.63
CA ARG A 31 -10.46 2.71 6.91
C ARG A 31 -9.95 2.77 8.34
N VAL A 32 -10.40 3.75 9.12
CA VAL A 32 -9.97 3.91 10.50
C VAL A 32 -11.12 3.52 11.42
N SER A 33 -10.84 2.64 12.35
CA SER A 33 -11.87 2.23 13.31
C SER A 33 -12.18 3.38 14.27
N PRO A 34 -13.45 3.57 14.65
CA PRO A 34 -13.81 4.61 15.60
C PRO A 34 -13.01 4.45 16.89
N GLY A 35 -12.50 5.55 17.39
CA GLY A 35 -11.75 5.53 18.64
C GLY A 35 -10.27 5.19 18.50
N SER A 36 -9.78 5.00 17.27
CA SER A 36 -8.36 4.73 17.09
C SER A 36 -7.51 5.92 17.50
N THR A 37 -6.38 5.63 18.14
CA THR A 37 -5.41 6.68 18.46
C THR A 37 -4.61 7.03 17.22
N GLN A 38 -3.97 8.18 17.23
CA GLN A 38 -3.11 8.56 16.12
C GLN A 38 -1.97 7.54 15.93
N ALA A 39 -1.44 7.00 17.02
CA ALA A 39 -0.40 5.98 16.94
C ALA A 39 -0.90 4.73 16.22
N GLU A 40 -2.16 4.34 16.47
CA GLU A 40 -2.75 3.19 15.80
C GLU A 40 -2.96 3.45 14.32
N ILE A 41 -3.39 4.66 13.97
CA ILE A 41 -3.57 5.05 12.58
C ILE A 41 -2.23 5.04 11.86
N ASN A 42 -1.21 5.62 12.49
CA ASN A 42 0.14 5.63 11.92
C ASN A 42 0.67 4.21 11.69
N ASP A 43 0.41 3.32 12.63
CA ASP A 43 0.84 1.92 12.49
C ASP A 43 0.15 1.25 11.29
N THR A 44 -1.13 1.51 11.11
CA THR A 44 -1.87 0.98 9.96
C THR A 44 -1.29 1.49 8.66
N VAL A 45 -1.01 2.78 8.58
CA VAL A 45 -0.40 3.37 7.38
C VAL A 45 0.97 2.75 7.14
N GLN A 46 1.78 2.63 8.19
CA GLN A 46 3.12 2.09 8.06
C GLN A 46 3.13 0.65 7.55
N ARG A 47 2.22 -0.18 8.04
CA ARG A 47 2.12 -1.56 7.59
C ARG A 47 1.77 -1.63 6.10
N ASN A 48 0.91 -0.74 5.64
CA ASN A 48 0.53 -0.71 4.24
C ASN A 48 1.65 -0.16 3.36
N VAL A 49 2.42 0.79 3.87
CA VAL A 49 3.62 1.28 3.19
C VAL A 49 4.61 0.12 3.02
N GLU A 50 4.82 -0.66 4.08
CA GLU A 50 5.75 -1.79 4.03
C GLU A 50 5.27 -2.84 3.04
N HIS A 51 3.97 -3.08 2.99
CA HIS A 51 3.40 -4.04 2.04
C HIS A 51 3.70 -3.61 0.60
N ILE A 52 3.45 -2.36 0.28
CA ILE A 52 3.70 -1.86 -1.07
C ILE A 52 5.19 -1.84 -1.37
N SER A 53 6.02 -1.45 -0.41
CA SER A 53 7.47 -1.43 -0.58
C SER A 53 8.01 -2.83 -0.88
N THR A 54 7.47 -3.83 -0.20
CA THR A 54 7.85 -5.22 -0.45
C THR A 54 7.48 -5.64 -1.87
N ILE A 55 6.30 -5.27 -2.33
CA ILE A 55 5.88 -5.57 -3.69
C ILE A 55 6.81 -4.91 -4.70
N LEU A 56 7.22 -3.68 -4.46
CA LEU A 56 8.14 -2.99 -5.37
C LEU A 56 9.51 -3.65 -5.42
N LEU A 57 9.98 -4.17 -4.28
CA LEU A 57 11.29 -4.80 -4.23
C LEU A 57 11.28 -6.25 -4.74
N TYR A 58 10.22 -6.96 -4.40
CA TYR A 58 10.17 -8.39 -4.69
C TYR A 58 9.03 -8.73 -5.62
N ALA A 59 8.62 -7.77 -6.41
CA ALA A 59 7.54 -7.99 -7.34
C ALA A 59 7.84 -9.24 -8.12
N PRO A 60 6.95 -10.12 -8.10
CA PRO A 60 7.14 -11.37 -8.63
C PRO A 60 7.35 -11.32 -10.04
N VAL A 61 8.32 -11.86 -10.32
CA VAL A 61 8.50 -12.01 -11.51
C VAL A 61 8.10 -13.31 -11.82
N ASP A 62 7.34 -13.60 -12.46
CA ASP A 62 6.93 -14.70 -12.54
C ASP A 62 7.18 -15.58 -13.40
N SER A 63 7.64 -15.99 -13.08
CA SER A 63 8.10 -17.03 -13.49
C SER A 63 7.19 -17.98 -14.00
N ASP A 64 6.30 -18.16 -13.52
CA ASP A 64 5.54 -19.12 -13.75
C ASP A 64 4.58 -18.87 -14.47
N ASP A 65 4.65 -18.18 -14.94
CA ASP A 65 3.72 -18.28 -15.40
C ASP A 65 2.94 -17.37 -15.67
N ASP A 66 2.52 -17.10 -15.28
CA ASP A 66 1.44 -16.32 -15.45
C ASP A 66 1.68 -15.17 -14.82
N THR A 67 2.82 -14.89 -14.39
CA THR A 67 2.86 -13.81 -13.62
C THR A 67 3.83 -12.94 -14.11
N PRO A 68 3.43 -11.97 -14.77
CA PRO A 68 4.28 -10.89 -15.10
C PRO A 68 4.70 -10.19 -13.86
N ASP A 69 5.70 -9.42 -13.96
CA ASP A 69 6.16 -8.53 -12.92
C ASP A 69 5.00 -7.68 -12.45
N VAL A 70 4.62 -7.81 -11.22
CA VAL A 70 3.48 -7.13 -10.64
C VAL A 70 3.65 -5.63 -10.68
N ALA A 71 4.84 -5.15 -10.46
CA ALA A 71 5.13 -3.74 -10.50
C ALA A 71 5.75 -3.34 -11.82
N GLY A 72 5.58 -4.15 -12.82
CA GLY A 72 6.26 -3.96 -14.10
C GLY A 72 5.75 -2.82 -14.92
N SER A 73 4.47 -2.50 -14.82
CA SER A 73 3.94 -1.39 -15.60
C SER A 73 4.39 -0.08 -15.00
N SER A 74 4.72 0.88 -15.83
CA SER A 74 5.13 2.21 -15.35
C SER A 74 4.03 2.85 -14.51
N ALA A 75 2.78 2.67 -14.90
CA ALA A 75 1.67 3.26 -14.16
C ALA A 75 1.56 2.64 -12.76
N SER A 76 1.70 1.33 -12.66
CA SER A 76 1.63 0.66 -11.37
C SER A 76 2.79 1.09 -10.47
N LYS A 77 4.00 1.14 -11.01
CA LYS A 77 5.16 1.55 -10.21
C LYS A 77 5.03 2.98 -9.74
N THR A 78 4.54 3.87 -10.58
CA THR A 78 4.34 5.27 -10.22
C THR A 78 3.30 5.37 -9.10
N SER A 79 2.19 4.66 -9.21
CA SER A 79 1.14 4.67 -8.21
C SER A 79 1.63 4.13 -6.87
N TYR A 80 2.35 3.03 -6.89
CA TYR A 80 2.85 2.40 -5.68
C TYR A 80 3.91 3.28 -5.00
N THR A 81 4.83 3.85 -5.78
CA THR A 81 5.86 4.73 -5.24
C THR A 81 5.23 5.99 -4.63
N ALA A 82 4.22 6.54 -5.30
CA ALA A 82 3.52 7.71 -4.77
C ALA A 82 2.82 7.39 -3.44
N ALA A 83 2.23 6.20 -3.32
CA ALA A 83 1.57 5.79 -2.09
C ALA A 83 2.57 5.62 -0.95
N VAL A 84 3.74 5.07 -1.22
CA VAL A 84 4.79 4.92 -0.21
C VAL A 84 5.23 6.30 0.28
N THR A 85 5.48 7.23 -0.63
CA THR A 85 5.87 8.58 -0.28
C THR A 85 4.79 9.26 0.55
N MET A 86 3.54 9.12 0.13
CA MET A 86 2.39 9.72 0.81
C MET A 86 2.23 9.16 2.23
N GLY A 87 2.34 7.84 2.37
CA GLY A 87 2.19 7.20 3.66
C GLY A 87 3.30 7.59 4.62
N ASN A 88 4.54 7.62 4.14
CA ASN A 88 5.67 8.02 4.97
C ASN A 88 5.53 9.49 5.41
N ALA A 89 5.07 10.37 4.51
CA ALA A 89 4.87 11.77 4.85
C ALA A 89 3.73 11.93 5.87
N TYR A 90 2.66 11.17 5.72
CA TYR A 90 1.56 11.21 6.66
C TYR A 90 2.03 10.82 8.07
N VAL A 91 2.75 9.73 8.18
CA VAL A 91 3.25 9.25 9.48
C VAL A 91 4.20 10.29 10.09
N ALA A 92 5.09 10.83 9.29
CA ALA A 92 6.05 11.84 9.78
C ALA A 92 5.32 13.10 10.27
N ALA A 93 4.28 13.51 9.59
CA ALA A 93 3.54 14.71 9.95
C ALA A 93 2.67 14.51 11.20
N ASN A 94 2.35 13.26 11.53
CA ASN A 94 1.44 12.95 12.63
C ASN A 94 2.09 12.17 13.76
N SER A 95 3.39 12.13 13.78
CA SER A 95 4.12 11.42 14.85
C SER A 95 4.38 12.30 16.04
#